data_4ff6bbb946eb1c146c1e84105746b41c
#
_entry.id   4ff6bbb946eb1c146c1e84105746b41c
#
_cell.length_a   1.000
_cell.length_b   1.000
_cell.length_c   1.000
_cell.angle_alpha   90.00
_cell.angle_beta   90.00
_cell.angle_gamma   90.00
#
_symmetry.space_group_name_H-M   'P 1'
#
loop_
_entity.id
_entity.type
_entity.pdbx_description
1 polymer ?
#
loop_
_entity_poly.entity_id
_entity_poly.type
_entity_poly.pdbx_seq_one_letter_code
_entity_poly.pdbx_strand_id
1 'polypeptide(L)'
;MSQNQNRRPGWHALGTFLVVAVILIVYAYGFQVTQVNLEKPKEARRQTQLTNIIRGLAQPRLLEYEQQRLEIDAPVVMPCNPNVTLPPVDKSGRYITVTPDCVPLGGEVTVKGYNFTPGETVYLYFIPEAPSVQEQIELKLANEPIQVNDQGEFSYTVSMRNDRPSDQVQYIRAVVIQRSGLPQASQTLKDTINKIIETVFLALIATTLGTALAIPISFLAARNLMANVVSPFGSIMTGLLLAPVGWFVGSNLFRLVKNGANGLAQNAGVGVILLIVSLVILWLFTRLLAQEYQGRFAAWRQRLLGLAFVLLAIFALGLLGTLGISFGPWLQAKLGPFGFLGNFVFVISDLITIVLPLLGALGGLFLFGSLASSLSGRFLRAARPPVAKVFTVIVSPLAGALLAAIAAAGIAWLYEVGNVAEFVGVPALLVGGGMLAVSLLFDVERPVATGLILYNVTRTVLNALRSIEPLIMVVAFAVWVGIGPFAGVMALALHTIAGLGKLYSEQVENILPGPIEAVTATGANRLQTIVYAVIPQIVPPYLAFTLYRWDINVRMSTIIGFGGGGGIGFLVQQNLNLLKYRDASVQMIAIAIVVASLDYLSARVRERII
;
A
#
# COMPACT_ATOMS: atom_id res chain seq x y z
N MET A 1 25.89 -40.50 52.73
CA MET A 1 26.72 -39.33 52.38
C MET A 1 25.79 -38.17 52.02
N SER A 2 25.61 -37.26 52.98
CA SER A 2 24.70 -36.11 52.91
C SER A 2 25.38 -34.99 52.14
N GLN A 3 24.78 -34.57 51.01
CA GLN A 3 25.21 -33.34 50.34
C GLN A 3 24.60 -32.13 51.09
N ASN A 4 25.49 -31.37 51.64
CA ASN A 4 25.25 -30.10 52.33
C ASN A 4 24.80 -29.06 51.26
N GLN A 5 23.51 -28.78 51.18
CA GLN A 5 22.97 -27.62 50.49
C GLN A 5 23.25 -26.37 51.34
N ASN A 6 24.33 -25.66 51.01
CA ASN A 6 24.67 -24.35 51.54
C ASN A 6 23.60 -23.33 51.05
N ARG A 7 22.50 -23.20 51.77
CA ARG A 7 21.52 -22.12 51.63
C ARG A 7 22.17 -20.81 52.09
N ARG A 8 22.45 -19.93 51.15
CA ARG A 8 22.64 -18.50 51.38
C ARG A 8 21.30 -17.77 51.09
N PRO A 9 20.34 -17.73 52.07
CA PRO A 9 18.98 -17.27 51.77
C PRO A 9 18.82 -15.75 51.69
N GLY A 10 19.71 -14.94 52.19
CA GLY A 10 19.52 -13.49 52.32
C GLY A 10 19.74 -12.68 51.05
N TRP A 11 20.77 -13.01 50.28
CA TRP A 11 21.17 -12.19 49.12
C TRP A 11 20.27 -12.38 47.92
N HIS A 12 19.74 -13.57 47.68
CA HIS A 12 18.77 -13.83 46.62
C HIS A 12 17.42 -13.15 46.89
N ALA A 13 16.99 -13.17 48.17
CA ALA A 13 15.73 -12.48 48.57
C ALA A 13 15.86 -10.96 48.40
N LEU A 14 17.01 -10.38 48.79
CA LEU A 14 17.27 -8.94 48.60
C LEU A 14 17.33 -8.55 47.12
N GLY A 15 17.99 -9.37 46.29
CA GLY A 15 18.06 -9.17 44.82
C GLY A 15 16.69 -9.25 44.17
N THR A 16 15.87 -10.23 44.55
CA THR A 16 14.49 -10.35 44.06
C THR A 16 13.64 -9.18 44.51
N PHE A 17 13.77 -8.72 45.73
CA PHE A 17 13.06 -7.54 46.23
C PHE A 17 13.42 -6.28 45.46
N LEU A 18 14.73 -6.04 45.21
CA LEU A 18 15.19 -4.91 44.41
C LEU A 18 14.65 -4.94 42.97
N VAL A 19 14.65 -6.10 42.33
CA VAL A 19 14.10 -6.26 40.97
C VAL A 19 12.61 -5.95 40.96
N VAL A 20 11.84 -6.49 41.93
CA VAL A 20 10.40 -6.21 42.07
C VAL A 20 10.16 -4.73 42.33
N ALA A 21 10.95 -4.10 43.20
CA ALA A 21 10.83 -2.66 43.51
C ALA A 21 11.10 -1.80 42.26
N VAL A 22 12.14 -2.12 41.48
CA VAL A 22 12.44 -1.44 40.20
C VAL A 22 11.28 -1.61 39.19
N ILE A 23 10.76 -2.83 39.06
CA ILE A 23 9.59 -3.08 38.19
C ILE A 23 8.40 -2.23 38.62
N LEU A 24 8.09 -2.20 39.92
CA LEU A 24 6.97 -1.40 40.46
C LEU A 24 7.16 0.10 40.20
N ILE A 25 8.38 0.62 40.37
CA ILE A 25 8.70 2.03 40.07
C ILE A 25 8.50 2.33 38.58
N VAL A 26 8.97 1.44 37.70
CA VAL A 26 8.81 1.59 36.25
C VAL A 26 7.31 1.58 35.88
N TYR A 27 6.52 0.67 36.44
CA TYR A 27 5.08 0.63 36.21
C TYR A 27 4.38 1.87 36.79
N ALA A 28 4.73 2.31 38.00
CA ALA A 28 4.14 3.51 38.62
C ALA A 28 4.42 4.76 37.76
N TYR A 29 5.67 4.89 37.27
CA TYR A 29 6.02 5.95 36.33
C TYR A 29 5.25 5.82 35.01
N GLY A 30 5.09 4.61 34.48
CA GLY A 30 4.29 4.31 33.32
C GLY A 30 2.82 4.74 33.48
N PHE A 31 2.19 4.44 34.62
CA PHE A 31 0.83 4.91 34.92
C PHE A 31 0.72 6.43 34.98
N GLN A 32 1.74 7.11 35.51
CA GLN A 32 1.78 8.57 35.54
C GLN A 32 1.92 9.17 34.14
N VAL A 33 2.84 8.69 33.34
CA VAL A 33 3.09 9.19 31.96
C VAL A 33 1.91 8.92 31.05
N THR A 34 1.29 7.74 31.16
CA THR A 34 0.12 7.37 30.35
C THR A 34 -1.19 7.99 30.85
N GLN A 35 -1.17 8.72 31.98
CA GLN A 35 -2.33 9.38 32.59
C GLN A 35 -3.53 8.45 32.74
N VAL A 36 -3.29 7.19 33.12
CA VAL A 36 -4.36 6.22 33.38
C VAL A 36 -5.25 6.75 34.50
N ASN A 37 -6.48 7.08 34.16
CA ASN A 37 -7.47 7.58 35.10
C ASN A 37 -8.72 6.70 35.06
N LEU A 38 -8.92 5.92 36.11
CA LEU A 38 -10.04 4.99 36.25
C LEU A 38 -11.36 5.68 36.69
N GLU A 39 -11.35 6.97 37.01
CA GLU A 39 -12.56 7.73 37.31
C GLU A 39 -13.31 8.16 36.06
N LYS A 40 -12.56 8.52 34.98
CA LYS A 40 -13.18 8.92 33.71
C LYS A 40 -14.21 7.91 33.17
N PRO A 41 -13.96 6.58 33.17
CA PRO A 41 -14.95 5.61 32.72
C PRO A 41 -16.21 5.54 33.63
N LYS A 42 -16.14 5.99 34.90
CA LYS A 42 -17.26 5.96 35.84
C LYS A 42 -18.22 7.14 35.68
N GLU A 43 -17.83 8.18 34.94
CA GLU A 43 -18.68 9.33 34.65
C GLU A 43 -19.99 8.88 33.97
N ALA A 44 -21.16 9.25 34.51
CA ALA A 44 -22.47 8.85 33.96
C ALA A 44 -22.64 9.20 32.48
N ARG A 45 -22.15 10.39 32.06
CA ARG A 45 -22.18 10.83 30.65
C ARG A 45 -21.41 9.89 29.74
N ARG A 46 -20.22 9.42 30.17
CA ARG A 46 -19.38 8.49 29.37
C ARG A 46 -19.98 7.10 29.29
N GLN A 47 -20.59 6.63 30.36
CA GLN A 47 -21.31 5.36 30.39
C GLN A 47 -22.51 5.37 29.44
N THR A 48 -23.29 6.46 29.46
CA THR A 48 -24.39 6.65 28.51
C THR A 48 -23.92 6.67 27.05
N GLN A 49 -22.83 7.40 26.77
CA GLN A 49 -22.23 7.42 25.43
C GLN A 49 -21.76 6.03 25.01
N LEU A 50 -21.05 5.31 25.89
CA LEU A 50 -20.60 3.94 25.62
C LEU A 50 -21.78 3.02 25.32
N THR A 51 -22.84 3.10 26.13
CA THR A 51 -24.06 2.30 25.92
C THR A 51 -24.70 2.60 24.57
N ASN A 52 -24.76 3.86 24.16
CA ASN A 52 -25.29 4.26 22.86
C ASN A 52 -24.43 3.74 21.68
N ILE A 53 -23.10 3.78 21.84
CA ILE A 53 -22.16 3.22 20.85
C ILE A 53 -22.37 1.70 20.75
N ILE A 54 -22.39 0.99 21.88
CA ILE A 54 -22.58 -0.47 21.89
C ILE A 54 -23.94 -0.85 21.28
N ARG A 55 -25.02 -0.14 21.62
CA ARG A 55 -26.34 -0.37 21.02
C ARG A 55 -26.33 -0.11 19.51
N GLY A 56 -25.67 0.96 19.06
CA GLY A 56 -25.51 1.26 17.65
C GLY A 56 -24.75 0.15 16.90
N LEU A 57 -23.63 -0.31 17.47
CA LEU A 57 -22.84 -1.40 16.91
C LEU A 57 -23.55 -2.76 16.94
N ALA A 58 -24.43 -3.01 17.90
CA ALA A 58 -25.20 -4.24 18.01
C ALA A 58 -26.39 -4.32 17.02
N GLN A 59 -26.71 -3.23 16.32
CA GLN A 59 -27.85 -3.13 15.41
C GLN A 59 -27.40 -2.80 13.98
N PRO A 60 -26.74 -3.74 13.25
CA PRO A 60 -26.25 -3.49 11.91
C PRO A 60 -27.40 -3.19 10.95
N ARG A 61 -27.23 -2.17 10.09
CA ARG A 61 -28.16 -1.81 9.03
C ARG A 61 -27.95 -2.69 7.79
N LEU A 62 -28.36 -3.95 7.87
CA LEU A 62 -28.23 -4.89 6.74
C LEU A 62 -29.30 -4.69 5.68
N LEU A 63 -30.51 -4.35 6.13
CA LEU A 63 -31.68 -4.20 5.28
C LEU A 63 -32.26 -2.80 5.45
N GLU A 64 -32.81 -2.26 4.39
CA GLU A 64 -33.58 -1.02 4.39
C GLU A 64 -34.85 -1.20 3.58
N TYR A 65 -35.91 -0.47 3.99
CA TYR A 65 -37.13 -0.40 3.22
C TYR A 65 -37.05 0.77 2.27
N GLU A 66 -37.63 0.64 1.11
CA GLU A 66 -37.83 1.77 0.22
C GLU A 66 -38.69 2.79 0.95
N GLN A 67 -38.19 4.02 1.08
CA GLN A 67 -38.87 5.09 1.77
C GLN A 67 -39.53 5.98 0.72
N GLN A 68 -40.85 5.97 0.66
CA GLN A 68 -41.57 6.97 -0.07
C GLN A 68 -41.78 8.18 0.83
N ARG A 69 -41.24 9.31 0.39
CA ARG A 69 -41.38 10.58 1.05
C ARG A 69 -42.64 11.24 0.51
N LEU A 70 -43.67 11.36 1.35
CA LEU A 70 -44.90 12.09 1.04
C LEU A 70 -44.76 13.49 1.61
N GLU A 71 -44.83 14.49 0.75
CA GLU A 71 -44.68 15.91 1.08
C GLU A 71 -46.03 16.61 0.95
N ILE A 72 -46.39 17.37 1.98
CA ILE A 72 -47.68 18.09 2.05
C ILE A 72 -47.34 19.52 2.47
N ASP A 73 -47.62 20.47 1.59
CA ASP A 73 -47.24 21.87 1.76
C ASP A 73 -48.47 22.73 2.14
N ALA A 74 -48.29 23.66 3.08
CA ALA A 74 -49.25 24.72 3.38
C ALA A 74 -48.58 26.09 3.26
N PRO A 75 -49.20 27.05 2.61
CA PRO A 75 -48.63 28.36 2.41
C PRO A 75 -48.65 29.20 3.68
N VAL A 76 -47.63 30.05 3.85
CA VAL A 76 -47.47 31.00 4.94
C VAL A 76 -46.75 32.26 4.42
N VAL A 77 -47.04 33.41 4.97
CA VAL A 77 -46.33 34.66 4.65
C VAL A 77 -45.61 35.19 5.86
N MET A 78 -44.31 35.43 5.71
CA MET A 78 -43.46 35.97 6.78
C MET A 78 -42.36 36.89 6.21
N PRO A 79 -42.34 38.18 6.55
CA PRO A 79 -43.25 38.91 7.41
C PRO A 79 -44.63 39.15 6.75
N CYS A 80 -45.64 39.47 7.58
CA CYS A 80 -46.97 39.74 7.08
C CYS A 80 -46.98 40.87 6.02
N ASN A 81 -47.47 40.56 4.84
CA ASN A 81 -47.62 41.49 3.72
C ASN A 81 -49.08 41.41 3.19
N PRO A 82 -49.90 42.45 3.32
CA PRO A 82 -51.33 42.43 2.91
C PRO A 82 -51.52 42.30 1.39
N ASN A 83 -50.45 42.49 0.61
CA ASN A 83 -50.53 42.43 -0.86
C ASN A 83 -50.30 41.00 -1.40
N VAL A 84 -49.97 40.03 -0.55
CA VAL A 84 -49.71 38.64 -0.96
C VAL A 84 -50.96 37.82 -0.72
N THR A 85 -51.53 37.27 -1.81
CA THR A 85 -52.65 36.34 -1.76
C THR A 85 -52.13 34.91 -1.63
N LEU A 86 -52.55 34.21 -0.58
CA LEU A 86 -52.17 32.81 -0.36
C LEU A 86 -52.95 31.88 -1.30
N PRO A 87 -52.31 30.88 -1.90
CA PRO A 87 -52.99 29.86 -2.65
C PRO A 87 -53.90 29.00 -1.73
N PRO A 88 -55.06 28.52 -2.20
CA PRO A 88 -55.94 27.67 -1.40
C PRO A 88 -55.25 26.33 -1.09
N VAL A 89 -55.40 25.84 0.13
CA VAL A 89 -54.93 24.50 0.53
C VAL A 89 -55.90 23.45 -0.05
N ASP A 90 -55.37 22.48 -0.79
CA ASP A 90 -56.13 21.33 -1.27
C ASP A 90 -56.53 20.41 -0.11
N LYS A 91 -57.80 20.24 0.11
CA LYS A 91 -58.37 19.42 1.20
C LYS A 91 -58.89 18.05 0.72
N SER A 92 -58.64 17.67 -0.52
CA SER A 92 -59.14 16.42 -1.10
C SER A 92 -58.43 15.15 -0.56
N GLY A 93 -57.27 15.31 0.07
CA GLY A 93 -56.45 14.22 0.67
C GLY A 93 -55.94 14.55 2.06
N ARG A 94 -54.71 14.15 2.35
CA ARG A 94 -53.97 14.59 3.54
C ARG A 94 -53.59 16.06 3.34
N TYR A 95 -53.88 16.89 4.32
CA TYR A 95 -53.51 18.31 4.26
C TYR A 95 -53.09 18.86 5.61
N ILE A 96 -52.38 19.96 5.59
CA ILE A 96 -52.00 20.72 6.77
C ILE A 96 -52.56 22.15 6.66
N THR A 97 -52.85 22.74 7.80
CA THR A 97 -53.26 24.14 7.89
C THR A 97 -52.32 24.85 8.88
N VAL A 98 -52.00 26.10 8.58
CA VAL A 98 -51.15 26.97 9.39
C VAL A 98 -52.00 28.10 9.92
N THR A 99 -51.95 28.34 11.24
CA THR A 99 -52.72 29.42 11.87
C THR A 99 -51.82 30.15 12.88
N PRO A 100 -51.66 31.47 12.76
CA PRO A 100 -52.08 32.33 11.64
C PRO A 100 -51.29 32.03 10.35
N ASP A 101 -51.85 32.29 9.20
CA ASP A 101 -51.25 32.11 7.87
C ASP A 101 -50.31 33.29 7.47
N CYS A 102 -50.36 34.36 8.24
CA CYS A 102 -49.51 35.53 8.16
C CYS A 102 -48.87 35.79 9.53
N VAL A 103 -47.53 35.85 9.58
CA VAL A 103 -46.78 35.85 10.81
C VAL A 103 -45.69 36.91 10.80
N PRO A 104 -45.49 37.67 11.91
CA PRO A 104 -44.29 38.52 12.05
C PRO A 104 -43.03 37.67 12.19
N LEU A 105 -41.88 38.24 11.92
CA LEU A 105 -40.59 37.57 12.11
C LEU A 105 -40.47 37.06 13.55
N GLY A 106 -40.17 35.77 13.70
CA GLY A 106 -40.07 35.11 14.99
C GLY A 106 -41.38 34.84 15.71
N GLY A 107 -42.50 35.09 15.05
CA GLY A 107 -43.85 34.78 15.58
C GLY A 107 -44.10 33.27 15.63
N GLU A 108 -45.14 32.89 16.40
CA GLU A 108 -45.53 31.50 16.52
C GLU A 108 -46.66 31.14 15.56
N VAL A 109 -46.59 29.95 15.00
CA VAL A 109 -47.64 29.34 14.19
C VAL A 109 -48.05 28.00 14.76
N THR A 110 -49.32 27.71 14.68
CA THR A 110 -49.86 26.39 14.97
C THR A 110 -50.14 25.66 13.66
N VAL A 111 -49.41 24.54 13.44
CA VAL A 111 -49.63 23.67 12.28
C VAL A 111 -50.56 22.53 12.71
N LYS A 112 -51.69 22.39 12.02
CA LYS A 112 -52.60 21.26 12.22
C LYS A 112 -52.67 20.40 10.98
N GLY A 113 -52.52 19.09 11.16
CA GLY A 113 -52.63 18.11 10.09
C GLY A 113 -53.92 17.32 10.21
N TYR A 114 -54.50 16.95 9.05
CA TYR A 114 -55.77 16.24 8.92
C TYR A 114 -55.67 15.10 7.91
N ASN A 115 -56.45 14.06 8.13
CA ASN A 115 -56.54 12.87 7.26
C ASN A 115 -55.20 12.07 7.18
N PHE A 116 -54.37 12.14 8.19
CA PHE A 116 -53.16 11.29 8.29
C PHE A 116 -53.54 9.91 8.84
N THR A 117 -52.67 8.94 8.64
CA THR A 117 -52.89 7.62 9.25
C THR A 117 -52.58 7.68 10.74
N PRO A 118 -53.45 7.15 11.64
CA PRO A 118 -53.16 7.09 13.06
C PRO A 118 -51.81 6.44 13.38
N GLY A 119 -51.04 7.05 14.27
CA GLY A 119 -49.70 6.56 14.66
C GLY A 119 -48.58 6.88 13.66
N GLU A 120 -48.85 7.54 12.54
CA GLU A 120 -47.80 8.02 11.64
C GLU A 120 -46.93 9.09 12.30
N THR A 121 -45.68 9.16 11.84
CA THR A 121 -44.72 10.14 12.31
C THR A 121 -44.54 11.22 11.26
N VAL A 122 -44.76 12.48 11.64
CA VAL A 122 -44.66 13.65 10.78
C VAL A 122 -43.46 14.50 11.17
N TYR A 123 -42.72 14.95 10.16
CA TYR A 123 -41.63 15.91 10.29
C TYR A 123 -42.04 17.24 9.67
N LEU A 124 -41.81 18.36 10.39
CA LEU A 124 -42.12 19.69 9.88
C LEU A 124 -40.88 20.44 9.43
N TYR A 125 -40.95 20.98 8.24
CA TYR A 125 -39.91 21.81 7.64
C TYR A 125 -40.49 23.16 7.18
N PHE A 126 -39.64 24.18 7.21
CA PHE A 126 -39.94 25.48 6.62
C PHE A 126 -39.20 25.59 5.28
N ILE A 127 -39.95 26.00 4.26
CA ILE A 127 -39.50 26.20 2.89
C ILE A 127 -39.53 27.70 2.60
N PRO A 128 -38.38 28.39 2.64
CA PRO A 128 -38.34 29.86 2.43
C PRO A 128 -38.56 30.28 0.97
N GLU A 129 -38.42 29.35 0.02
CA GLU A 129 -38.50 29.63 -1.43
C GLU A 129 -39.67 28.90 -2.07
N ALA A 130 -40.15 29.44 -3.22
CA ALA A 130 -41.26 28.85 -3.94
C ALA A 130 -41.00 27.40 -4.40
N PRO A 131 -42.00 26.50 -4.47
CA PRO A 131 -41.84 25.09 -4.82
C PRO A 131 -41.25 24.81 -6.20
N SER A 132 -41.10 25.82 -7.05
CA SER A 132 -40.59 25.69 -8.44
C SER A 132 -39.06 25.70 -8.56
N VAL A 133 -38.33 25.88 -7.47
CA VAL A 133 -36.84 25.88 -7.47
C VAL A 133 -36.33 24.44 -7.35
N GLN A 134 -35.39 24.05 -8.20
CA GLN A 134 -34.87 22.68 -8.30
C GLN A 134 -34.14 22.18 -7.03
N GLU A 135 -33.57 23.08 -6.21
CA GLU A 135 -32.98 22.76 -4.89
C GLU A 135 -33.69 23.62 -3.82
N GLN A 136 -34.70 23.05 -3.17
CA GLN A 136 -35.39 23.71 -2.07
C GLN A 136 -34.60 23.57 -0.77
N ILE A 137 -34.38 24.69 -0.09
CA ILE A 137 -33.81 24.69 1.25
C ILE A 137 -34.89 24.29 2.25
N GLU A 138 -34.74 23.13 2.88
CA GLU A 138 -35.65 22.65 3.91
C GLU A 138 -35.05 22.93 5.30
N LEU A 139 -35.65 23.80 6.05
CA LEU A 139 -35.22 24.13 7.41
C LEU A 139 -36.16 23.44 8.41
N LYS A 140 -35.54 22.52 9.21
CA LYS A 140 -36.31 21.78 10.21
C LYS A 140 -36.95 22.72 11.22
N LEU A 141 -38.27 22.62 11.41
CA LEU A 141 -39.05 23.41 12.37
C LEU A 141 -39.22 22.70 13.73
N ALA A 142 -39.58 21.43 13.71
CA ALA A 142 -39.74 20.65 14.95
C ALA A 142 -38.46 19.87 15.26
N ASN A 143 -37.98 19.96 16.50
CA ASN A 143 -36.79 19.20 16.94
C ASN A 143 -37.06 17.69 17.04
N GLU A 144 -38.28 17.31 17.44
CA GLU A 144 -38.74 15.95 17.55
C GLU A 144 -39.82 15.64 16.53
N PRO A 145 -39.93 14.39 16.08
CA PRO A 145 -41.00 13.97 15.18
C PRO A 145 -42.36 14.01 15.91
N ILE A 146 -43.37 14.43 15.19
CA ILE A 146 -44.72 14.61 15.70
C ILE A 146 -45.53 13.32 15.46
N GLN A 147 -46.19 12.81 16.49
CA GLN A 147 -47.05 11.64 16.37
C GLN A 147 -48.49 12.06 16.02
N VAL A 148 -49.08 11.38 15.05
CA VAL A 148 -50.49 11.55 14.66
C VAL A 148 -51.36 10.80 15.69
N ASN A 149 -52.42 11.43 16.16
CA ASN A 149 -53.36 10.83 17.10
C ASN A 149 -54.27 9.76 16.44
N ASP A 150 -55.08 9.07 17.26
CA ASP A 150 -56.00 8.02 16.80
C ASP A 150 -57.10 8.52 15.84
N GLN A 151 -57.31 9.84 15.75
CA GLN A 151 -58.29 10.48 14.85
C GLN A 151 -57.67 10.87 13.51
N GLY A 152 -56.36 10.60 13.31
CA GLY A 152 -55.65 10.99 12.08
C GLY A 152 -55.28 12.47 12.05
N GLU A 153 -55.16 13.12 13.19
CA GLU A 153 -54.86 14.54 13.30
C GLU A 153 -53.60 14.76 14.15
N PHE A 154 -52.93 15.87 13.91
CA PHE A 154 -51.88 16.38 14.82
C PHE A 154 -51.97 17.90 14.91
N SER A 155 -51.48 18.44 16.03
CA SER A 155 -51.37 19.88 16.25
C SER A 155 -50.02 20.17 16.88
N TYR A 156 -49.28 21.09 16.30
CA TYR A 156 -47.95 21.46 16.80
C TYR A 156 -47.73 22.97 16.64
N THR A 157 -47.34 23.63 17.73
CA THR A 157 -47.02 25.05 17.71
C THR A 157 -45.49 25.22 17.64
N VAL A 158 -45.05 26.04 16.70
CA VAL A 158 -43.62 26.27 16.43
C VAL A 158 -43.35 27.75 16.23
N SER A 159 -42.24 28.22 16.71
CA SER A 159 -41.74 29.57 16.46
C SER A 159 -41.05 29.63 15.09
N MET A 160 -41.45 30.57 14.24
CA MET A 160 -40.87 30.77 12.93
C MET A 160 -39.47 31.41 13.03
N ARG A 161 -38.60 31.12 12.10
CA ARG A 161 -37.22 31.65 12.06
C ARG A 161 -37.19 33.12 11.67
N ASN A 162 -36.27 33.89 12.24
CA ASN A 162 -36.13 35.33 11.97
C ASN A 162 -35.18 35.64 10.81
N ASP A 163 -34.48 34.64 10.31
CA ASP A 163 -33.32 34.80 9.41
C ASP A 163 -33.64 34.69 7.92
N ARG A 164 -34.95 34.46 7.56
CA ARG A 164 -35.38 34.26 6.17
C ARG A 164 -36.66 34.98 5.83
N PRO A 165 -36.73 36.34 5.91
CA PRO A 165 -37.88 37.09 5.46
C PRO A 165 -38.01 37.02 3.93
N SER A 166 -39.24 36.94 3.44
CA SER A 166 -39.51 36.99 2.00
C SER A 166 -40.82 37.70 1.70
N ASP A 167 -40.86 38.48 0.62
CA ASP A 167 -42.07 39.09 0.12
C ASP A 167 -42.94 38.14 -0.75
N GLN A 168 -42.46 36.89 -0.90
CA GLN A 168 -43.16 35.82 -1.63
C GLN A 168 -43.81 34.83 -0.66
N VAL A 169 -44.73 34.02 -1.18
CA VAL A 169 -45.36 32.92 -0.44
C VAL A 169 -44.28 31.90 -0.07
N GLN A 170 -44.17 31.60 1.20
CA GLN A 170 -43.33 30.55 1.77
C GLN A 170 -44.22 29.36 2.15
N TYR A 171 -43.61 28.21 2.46
CA TYR A 171 -44.40 27.02 2.76
C TYR A 171 -43.91 26.36 4.03
N ILE A 172 -44.83 25.79 4.79
CA ILE A 172 -44.56 24.79 5.81
C ILE A 172 -44.87 23.44 5.21
N ARG A 173 -43.88 22.57 5.22
CA ARG A 173 -43.93 21.22 4.66
C ARG A 173 -44.05 20.20 5.76
N ALA A 174 -45.07 19.37 5.73
CA ALA A 174 -45.15 18.15 6.51
C ALA A 174 -44.65 16.97 5.68
N VAL A 175 -43.66 16.28 6.18
CA VAL A 175 -43.07 15.10 5.54
C VAL A 175 -43.44 13.86 6.33
N VAL A 176 -44.06 12.91 5.65
CA VAL A 176 -44.31 11.56 6.16
C VAL A 176 -43.42 10.58 5.41
N ILE A 177 -42.69 9.78 6.16
CA ILE A 177 -41.85 8.74 5.57
C ILE A 177 -42.57 7.40 5.69
N GLN A 178 -43.13 6.95 4.57
CA GLN A 178 -43.78 5.65 4.48
C GLN A 178 -42.79 4.59 4.01
N ARG A 179 -42.78 3.45 4.71
CA ARG A 179 -42.03 2.27 4.29
C ARG A 179 -42.81 1.52 3.24
N SER A 180 -42.29 1.45 2.03
CA SER A 180 -42.91 0.78 0.89
C SER A 180 -42.11 -0.44 0.48
N GLY A 181 -42.78 -1.50 0.05
CA GLY A 181 -42.17 -2.66 -0.55
C GLY A 181 -41.53 -3.67 0.44
N LEU A 182 -40.81 -4.62 -0.12
CA LEU A 182 -40.03 -5.62 0.63
C LEU A 182 -38.69 -5.02 1.11
N PRO A 183 -38.16 -5.50 2.25
CA PRO A 183 -36.84 -5.06 2.70
C PRO A 183 -35.79 -5.45 1.66
N GLN A 184 -34.99 -4.46 1.24
CA GLN A 184 -33.91 -4.61 0.28
C GLN A 184 -32.57 -4.53 1.01
N ALA A 185 -31.51 -5.08 0.37
CA ALA A 185 -30.14 -4.90 0.87
C ALA A 185 -29.81 -3.42 0.95
N SER A 186 -29.39 -2.97 2.13
CA SER A 186 -29.05 -1.56 2.36
C SER A 186 -27.92 -1.10 1.44
N GLN A 187 -27.91 0.17 1.10
CA GLN A 187 -26.78 0.75 0.34
C GLN A 187 -25.46 0.55 1.08
N THR A 188 -25.47 0.66 2.41
CA THR A 188 -24.31 0.36 3.27
C THR A 188 -23.79 -1.06 3.06
N LEU A 189 -24.67 -2.06 2.93
CA LEU A 189 -24.25 -3.44 2.68
C LEU A 189 -23.63 -3.60 1.30
N LYS A 190 -24.22 -2.99 0.26
CA LYS A 190 -23.67 -3.02 -1.11
C LYS A 190 -22.29 -2.36 -1.18
N ASP A 191 -22.14 -1.19 -0.57
CA ASP A 191 -20.85 -0.48 -0.50
C ASP A 191 -19.81 -1.28 0.29
N THR A 192 -20.24 -1.95 1.36
CA THR A 192 -19.39 -2.83 2.17
C THR A 192 -18.86 -3.99 1.35
N ILE A 193 -19.71 -4.68 0.56
CA ILE A 193 -19.28 -5.79 -0.30
C ILE A 193 -18.25 -5.31 -1.33
N ASN A 194 -18.49 -4.19 -1.99
CA ASN A 194 -17.57 -3.62 -2.96
C ASN A 194 -16.22 -3.28 -2.32
N LYS A 195 -16.23 -2.68 -1.13
CA LYS A 195 -15.00 -2.31 -0.41
C LYS A 195 -14.25 -3.50 0.19
N ILE A 196 -14.92 -4.59 0.50
CA ILE A 196 -14.28 -5.85 0.87
C ILE A 196 -13.53 -6.45 -0.31
N ILE A 197 -14.17 -6.50 -1.48
CA ILE A 197 -13.54 -6.98 -2.71
C ILE A 197 -12.28 -6.17 -2.99
N GLU A 198 -12.38 -4.83 -2.93
CA GLU A 198 -11.23 -3.93 -3.06
C GLU A 198 -10.12 -4.27 -2.04
N THR A 199 -10.46 -4.50 -0.78
CA THR A 199 -9.52 -4.83 0.31
C THR A 199 -8.76 -6.13 0.05
N VAL A 200 -9.48 -7.18 -0.38
CA VAL A 200 -8.89 -8.49 -0.68
C VAL A 200 -7.93 -8.42 -1.88
N PHE A 201 -8.34 -7.72 -2.95
CA PHE A 201 -7.48 -7.52 -4.12
C PHE A 201 -6.27 -6.63 -3.82
N LEU A 202 -6.44 -5.58 -3.01
CA LEU A 202 -5.33 -4.74 -2.55
C LEU A 202 -4.26 -5.58 -1.83
N ALA A 203 -4.69 -6.45 -0.91
CA ALA A 203 -3.79 -7.35 -0.20
C ALA A 203 -3.14 -8.38 -1.14
N LEU A 204 -3.89 -8.94 -2.09
CA LEU A 204 -3.39 -9.91 -3.06
C LEU A 204 -2.31 -9.30 -3.97
N ILE A 205 -2.60 -8.13 -4.56
CA ILE A 205 -1.65 -7.43 -5.45
C ILE A 205 -0.39 -7.05 -4.68
N ALA A 206 -0.53 -6.48 -3.47
CA ALA A 206 0.60 -6.12 -2.63
C ALA A 206 1.47 -7.32 -2.27
N THR A 207 0.85 -8.46 -1.95
CA THR A 207 1.58 -9.70 -1.64
C THR A 207 2.30 -10.24 -2.86
N THR A 208 1.66 -10.25 -4.03
CA THR A 208 2.25 -10.75 -5.28
C THR A 208 3.47 -9.92 -5.69
N LEU A 209 3.33 -8.58 -5.70
CA LEU A 209 4.44 -7.66 -6.00
C LEU A 209 5.56 -7.77 -4.96
N GLY A 210 5.19 -7.82 -3.68
CA GLY A 210 6.12 -7.98 -2.59
C GLY A 210 6.91 -9.29 -2.67
N THR A 211 6.26 -10.40 -2.99
CA THR A 211 6.87 -11.73 -3.17
C THR A 211 7.84 -11.73 -4.35
N ALA A 212 7.42 -11.20 -5.50
CA ALA A 212 8.24 -11.15 -6.71
C ALA A 212 9.57 -10.41 -6.48
N LEU A 213 9.55 -9.32 -5.69
CA LEU A 213 10.75 -8.56 -5.34
C LEU A 213 11.53 -9.16 -4.16
N ALA A 214 10.85 -9.81 -3.20
CA ALA A 214 11.50 -10.43 -2.05
C ALA A 214 12.37 -11.63 -2.43
N ILE A 215 11.98 -12.41 -3.46
CA ILE A 215 12.74 -13.59 -3.92
C ILE A 215 14.18 -13.23 -4.29
N PRO A 216 14.48 -12.33 -5.24
CA PRO A 216 15.87 -12.00 -5.57
C PRO A 216 16.62 -11.34 -4.40
N ILE A 217 15.96 -10.51 -3.61
CA ILE A 217 16.57 -9.85 -2.45
C ILE A 217 16.97 -10.87 -1.37
N SER A 218 16.19 -11.95 -1.21
CA SER A 218 16.48 -12.99 -0.22
C SER A 218 17.83 -13.69 -0.44
N PHE A 219 18.24 -13.86 -1.71
CA PHE A 219 19.55 -14.45 -2.01
C PHE A 219 20.70 -13.53 -1.62
N LEU A 220 20.54 -12.20 -1.73
CA LEU A 220 21.53 -11.22 -1.27
C LEU A 220 21.57 -11.15 0.27
N ALA A 221 20.47 -11.45 0.93
CA ALA A 221 20.34 -11.47 2.37
C ALA A 221 20.67 -12.84 3.02
N ALA A 222 21.11 -13.83 2.23
CA ALA A 222 21.50 -15.16 2.71
C ALA A 222 23.01 -15.24 2.95
N ARG A 223 23.41 -15.48 4.22
CA ARG A 223 24.82 -15.49 4.63
C ARG A 223 25.62 -16.62 3.98
N ASN A 224 25.04 -17.81 3.87
CA ASN A 224 25.70 -18.98 3.26
C ASN A 224 26.12 -18.75 1.81
N LEU A 225 25.33 -17.97 1.04
CA LEU A 225 25.65 -17.61 -0.35
C LEU A 225 26.68 -16.49 -0.42
N MET A 226 26.65 -15.56 0.52
CA MET A 226 27.46 -14.35 0.49
C MET A 226 28.82 -14.53 1.20
N ALA A 227 28.96 -15.47 2.15
CA ALA A 227 30.19 -15.64 2.96
C ALA A 227 31.44 -15.93 2.12
N ASN A 228 31.30 -16.68 1.04
CA ASN A 228 32.41 -17.12 0.18
C ASN A 228 32.71 -16.13 -0.98
N VAL A 229 31.97 -15.03 -1.06
CA VAL A 229 32.19 -14.00 -2.09
C VAL A 229 33.27 -13.05 -1.59
N VAL A 230 34.50 -13.24 -2.06
CA VAL A 230 35.67 -12.43 -1.71
C VAL A 230 36.23 -11.78 -2.97
N SER A 231 36.73 -10.57 -2.83
CA SER A 231 37.35 -9.84 -3.93
C SER A 231 38.52 -8.98 -3.44
N PRO A 232 39.58 -8.78 -4.23
CA PRO A 232 40.65 -7.85 -3.89
C PRO A 232 40.10 -6.43 -3.69
N PHE A 233 40.64 -5.69 -2.72
CA PHE A 233 40.14 -4.36 -2.38
C PHE A 233 40.10 -3.41 -3.59
N GLY A 234 41.19 -3.35 -4.36
CA GLY A 234 41.22 -2.49 -5.57
C GLY A 234 40.21 -2.86 -6.64
N SER A 235 39.81 -4.15 -6.74
CA SER A 235 38.77 -4.56 -7.70
C SER A 235 37.39 -4.13 -7.26
N ILE A 236 37.13 -4.11 -5.95
CA ILE A 236 35.86 -3.58 -5.41
C ILE A 236 35.74 -2.08 -5.71
N MET A 237 36.82 -1.35 -5.43
CA MET A 237 36.85 0.10 -5.66
C MET A 237 36.65 0.44 -7.14
N THR A 238 37.26 -0.33 -8.05
CA THR A 238 37.03 -0.17 -9.48
C THR A 238 35.58 -0.45 -9.88
N GLY A 239 34.98 -1.50 -9.32
CA GLY A 239 33.58 -1.82 -9.53
C GLY A 239 32.64 -0.70 -9.06
N LEU A 240 32.88 -0.16 -7.87
CA LEU A 240 32.10 0.95 -7.31
C LEU A 240 32.28 2.25 -8.10
N LEU A 241 33.49 2.52 -8.61
CA LEU A 241 33.77 3.70 -9.43
C LEU A 241 33.02 3.68 -10.76
N LEU A 242 32.91 2.49 -11.40
CA LEU A 242 32.24 2.35 -12.69
C LEU A 242 30.75 2.00 -12.62
N ALA A 243 30.22 1.65 -11.45
CA ALA A 243 28.82 1.35 -11.27
C ALA A 243 27.87 2.52 -11.66
N PRO A 244 28.14 3.80 -11.29
CA PRO A 244 27.31 4.94 -11.74
C PRO A 244 27.34 5.16 -13.24
N VAL A 245 28.47 4.90 -13.89
CA VAL A 245 28.56 4.92 -15.36
C VAL A 245 27.65 3.87 -15.97
N GLY A 246 27.64 2.67 -15.38
CA GLY A 246 26.73 1.59 -15.80
C GLY A 246 25.26 1.95 -15.60
N TRP A 247 24.90 2.61 -14.50
CA TRP A 247 23.56 3.15 -14.28
C TRP A 247 23.14 4.10 -15.42
N PHE A 248 23.98 5.06 -15.74
CA PHE A 248 23.71 6.03 -16.79
C PHE A 248 23.61 5.36 -18.17
N VAL A 249 24.57 4.51 -18.54
CA VAL A 249 24.59 3.80 -19.82
C VAL A 249 23.38 2.86 -19.93
N GLY A 250 23.09 2.09 -18.88
CA GLY A 250 21.97 1.16 -18.85
C GLY A 250 20.62 1.88 -18.99
N SER A 251 20.39 2.95 -18.23
CA SER A 251 19.13 3.71 -18.29
C SER A 251 18.90 4.33 -19.67
N ASN A 252 19.96 4.91 -20.29
CA ASN A 252 19.84 5.53 -21.61
C ASN A 252 19.67 4.48 -22.71
N LEU A 253 20.38 3.35 -22.64
CA LEU A 253 20.20 2.25 -23.59
C LEU A 253 18.74 1.75 -23.58
N PHE A 254 18.17 1.55 -22.39
CA PHE A 254 16.78 1.11 -22.28
C PHE A 254 15.77 2.17 -22.74
N ARG A 255 16.07 3.46 -22.50
CA ARG A 255 15.25 4.56 -23.07
C ARG A 255 15.31 4.57 -24.61
N LEU A 256 16.49 4.39 -25.18
CA LEU A 256 16.65 4.31 -26.65
C LEU A 256 15.87 3.13 -27.24
N VAL A 257 15.99 1.94 -26.62
CA VAL A 257 15.27 0.75 -27.07
C VAL A 257 13.75 0.93 -26.91
N LYS A 258 13.30 1.51 -25.80
CA LYS A 258 11.89 1.86 -25.59
C LYS A 258 11.37 2.83 -26.65
N ASN A 259 12.12 3.92 -26.92
CA ASN A 259 11.72 4.92 -27.91
C ASN A 259 11.68 4.32 -29.31
N GLY A 260 12.63 3.45 -29.64
CA GLY A 260 12.61 2.68 -30.88
C GLY A 260 11.40 1.76 -31.01
N ALA A 261 11.09 1.02 -29.94
CA ALA A 261 9.90 0.17 -29.89
C ALA A 261 8.60 1.00 -30.01
N ASN A 262 8.52 2.16 -29.34
CA ASN A 262 7.39 3.07 -29.46
C ASN A 262 7.21 3.58 -30.91
N GLY A 263 8.29 4.01 -31.56
CA GLY A 263 8.23 4.47 -32.95
C GLY A 263 7.75 3.40 -33.94
N LEU A 264 8.22 2.17 -33.76
CA LEU A 264 7.83 1.03 -34.61
C LEU A 264 6.42 0.50 -34.28
N ALA A 265 5.97 0.64 -33.07
CA ALA A 265 4.63 0.21 -32.63
C ALA A 265 3.53 1.23 -32.94
N GLN A 266 3.85 2.43 -33.49
CA GLN A 266 2.81 3.39 -33.94
C GLN A 266 1.87 2.76 -34.96
N ASN A 267 2.38 1.87 -35.84
CA ASN A 267 1.57 0.99 -36.64
C ASN A 267 1.37 -0.35 -35.91
N ALA A 268 0.19 -0.57 -35.33
CA ALA A 268 -0.10 -1.76 -34.52
C ALA A 268 0.23 -3.08 -35.27
N GLY A 269 -0.05 -3.17 -36.56
CA GLY A 269 0.28 -4.35 -37.37
C GLY A 269 1.78 -4.62 -37.45
N VAL A 270 2.59 -3.58 -37.69
CA VAL A 270 4.06 -3.69 -37.73
C VAL A 270 4.58 -4.07 -36.32
N GLY A 271 4.06 -3.44 -35.28
CA GLY A 271 4.44 -3.75 -33.89
C GLY A 271 4.17 -5.21 -33.51
N VAL A 272 3.01 -5.75 -33.87
CA VAL A 272 2.66 -7.16 -33.62
C VAL A 272 3.58 -8.12 -34.39
N ILE A 273 3.86 -7.86 -35.66
CA ILE A 273 4.78 -8.67 -36.44
C ILE A 273 6.18 -8.66 -35.82
N LEU A 274 6.70 -7.49 -35.46
CA LEU A 274 8.00 -7.36 -34.80
C LEU A 274 8.04 -8.04 -33.43
N LEU A 275 6.96 -8.01 -32.68
CA LEU A 275 6.86 -8.73 -31.41
C LEU A 275 6.94 -10.25 -31.63
N ILE A 276 6.17 -10.79 -32.56
CA ILE A 276 6.21 -12.22 -32.90
C ILE A 276 7.60 -12.63 -33.38
N VAL A 277 8.20 -11.86 -34.28
CA VAL A 277 9.56 -12.12 -34.80
C VAL A 277 10.59 -12.08 -33.68
N SER A 278 10.51 -11.09 -32.79
CA SER A 278 11.41 -11.00 -31.62
C SER A 278 11.28 -12.19 -30.68
N LEU A 279 10.05 -12.67 -30.41
CA LEU A 279 9.80 -13.86 -29.58
C LEU A 279 10.35 -15.15 -30.23
N VAL A 280 10.20 -15.30 -31.55
CA VAL A 280 10.78 -16.43 -32.31
C VAL A 280 12.31 -16.38 -32.23
N ILE A 281 12.91 -15.21 -32.45
CA ILE A 281 14.36 -15.05 -32.35
C ILE A 281 14.86 -15.32 -30.92
N LEU A 282 14.14 -14.84 -29.89
CA LEU A 282 14.45 -15.15 -28.48
C LEU A 282 14.42 -16.65 -28.24
N TRP A 283 13.41 -17.35 -28.74
CA TRP A 283 13.34 -18.80 -28.65
C TRP A 283 14.54 -19.49 -29.33
N LEU A 284 14.96 -19.05 -30.53
CA LEU A 284 16.16 -19.54 -31.19
C LEU A 284 17.44 -19.26 -30.37
N PHE A 285 17.53 -18.08 -29.74
CA PHE A 285 18.67 -17.75 -28.87
C PHE A 285 18.74 -18.66 -27.64
N THR A 286 17.61 -19.08 -27.05
CA THR A 286 17.63 -20.05 -25.93
C THR A 286 18.22 -21.39 -26.38
N ARG A 287 17.91 -21.83 -27.62
CA ARG A 287 18.49 -23.06 -28.19
C ARG A 287 19.98 -22.93 -28.43
N LEU A 288 20.42 -21.77 -28.97
CA LEU A 288 21.84 -21.49 -29.20
C LEU A 288 22.65 -21.37 -27.91
N LEU A 289 22.11 -20.72 -26.90
CA LEU A 289 22.76 -20.58 -25.61
C LEU A 289 22.86 -21.91 -24.84
N ALA A 290 21.96 -22.85 -25.08
CA ALA A 290 21.98 -24.19 -24.51
C ALA A 290 23.03 -25.11 -25.12
N GLN A 291 23.64 -24.74 -26.31
CA GLN A 291 24.67 -25.53 -26.94
C GLN A 291 26.03 -25.31 -26.25
N GLU A 292 26.74 -26.38 -25.95
CA GLU A 292 28.13 -26.31 -25.49
C GLU A 292 29.05 -26.01 -26.67
N TYR A 293 29.66 -24.82 -26.66
CA TYR A 293 30.62 -24.43 -27.67
C TYR A 293 32.04 -24.80 -27.21
N GLN A 294 32.77 -25.54 -28.04
CA GLN A 294 34.18 -25.86 -27.85
C GLN A 294 35.06 -24.97 -28.72
N GLY A 295 36.23 -24.56 -28.20
CA GLY A 295 37.22 -23.77 -28.93
C GLY A 295 37.62 -22.44 -28.27
N ARG A 296 38.67 -21.82 -28.82
CA ARG A 296 39.33 -20.62 -28.25
C ARG A 296 38.41 -19.40 -28.12
N PHE A 297 37.37 -19.32 -28.92
CA PHE A 297 36.39 -18.21 -28.93
C PHE A 297 35.02 -18.57 -28.29
N ALA A 298 34.87 -19.76 -27.74
CA ALA A 298 33.61 -20.24 -27.20
C ALA A 298 33.02 -19.29 -26.12
N ALA A 299 33.85 -18.87 -25.17
CA ALA A 299 33.42 -17.98 -24.08
C ALA A 299 33.02 -16.57 -24.60
N TRP A 300 33.67 -16.05 -25.63
CA TRP A 300 33.36 -14.74 -26.22
C TRP A 300 32.03 -14.78 -27.02
N ARG A 301 31.84 -15.84 -27.81
CA ARG A 301 30.60 -16.09 -28.55
C ARG A 301 29.40 -16.24 -27.61
N GLN A 302 29.52 -17.00 -26.53
CA GLN A 302 28.47 -17.17 -25.53
C GLN A 302 28.10 -15.85 -24.87
N ARG A 303 29.06 -14.98 -24.58
CA ARG A 303 28.81 -13.64 -24.00
C ARG A 303 28.09 -12.72 -25.00
N LEU A 304 28.48 -12.73 -26.27
CA LEU A 304 27.82 -11.95 -27.32
C LEU A 304 26.38 -12.41 -27.55
N LEU A 305 26.17 -13.72 -27.62
CA LEU A 305 24.81 -14.30 -27.72
C LEU A 305 23.95 -13.92 -26.52
N GLY A 306 24.52 -13.96 -25.32
CA GLY A 306 23.82 -13.53 -24.08
C GLY A 306 23.47 -12.04 -24.12
N LEU A 307 24.37 -11.19 -24.54
CA LEU A 307 24.11 -9.75 -24.68
C LEU A 307 23.01 -9.48 -25.73
N ALA A 308 23.11 -10.12 -26.90
CA ALA A 308 22.10 -9.98 -27.95
C ALA A 308 20.71 -10.49 -27.48
N PHE A 309 20.68 -11.59 -26.76
CA PHE A 309 19.45 -12.10 -26.12
C PHE A 309 18.82 -11.07 -25.18
N VAL A 310 19.61 -10.47 -24.28
CA VAL A 310 19.12 -9.46 -23.34
C VAL A 310 18.59 -8.23 -24.06
N LEU A 311 19.32 -7.70 -25.03
CA LEU A 311 18.87 -6.54 -25.81
C LEU A 311 17.57 -6.81 -26.59
N LEU A 312 17.46 -7.99 -27.19
CA LEU A 312 16.25 -8.41 -27.89
C LEU A 312 15.06 -8.63 -26.93
N ALA A 313 15.31 -9.19 -25.75
CA ALA A 313 14.28 -9.36 -24.73
C ALA A 313 13.74 -8.02 -24.22
N ILE A 314 14.62 -7.04 -24.02
CA ILE A 314 14.24 -5.66 -23.66
C ILE A 314 13.39 -5.02 -24.77
N PHE A 315 13.80 -5.20 -26.03
CA PHE A 315 13.07 -4.69 -27.19
C PHE A 315 11.66 -5.32 -27.28
N ALA A 316 11.56 -6.64 -27.12
CA ALA A 316 10.28 -7.36 -27.10
C ALA A 316 9.38 -6.88 -25.96
N LEU A 317 9.94 -6.67 -24.75
CA LEU A 317 9.19 -6.09 -23.61
C LEU A 317 8.74 -4.65 -23.90
N GLY A 318 9.57 -3.85 -24.54
CA GLY A 318 9.20 -2.51 -24.99
C GLY A 318 8.04 -2.53 -25.97
N LEU A 319 8.08 -3.40 -26.99
CA LEU A 319 6.97 -3.60 -27.94
C LEU A 319 5.71 -4.08 -27.25
N LEU A 320 5.82 -5.05 -26.34
CA LEU A 320 4.68 -5.56 -25.58
C LEU A 320 4.04 -4.46 -24.74
N GLY A 321 4.84 -3.62 -24.07
CA GLY A 321 4.36 -2.48 -23.33
C GLY A 321 3.61 -1.46 -24.20
N THR A 322 4.20 -1.05 -25.33
CA THR A 322 3.59 -0.05 -26.21
C THR A 322 2.33 -0.55 -26.91
N LEU A 323 2.35 -1.79 -27.40
CA LEU A 323 1.16 -2.42 -27.99
C LEU A 323 0.05 -2.59 -26.96
N GLY A 324 0.37 -3.00 -25.73
CA GLY A 324 -0.62 -3.17 -24.68
C GLY A 324 -1.26 -1.87 -24.22
N ILE A 325 -0.52 -0.75 -24.21
CA ILE A 325 -1.09 0.58 -23.95
C ILE A 325 -2.14 0.95 -25.01
N SER A 326 -1.90 0.61 -26.28
CA SER A 326 -2.85 0.88 -27.37
C SER A 326 -4.00 -0.13 -27.40
N PHE A 327 -3.71 -1.40 -27.13
CA PHE A 327 -4.66 -2.51 -27.19
C PHE A 327 -5.60 -2.57 -25.99
N GLY A 328 -5.12 -2.18 -24.80
CA GLY A 328 -5.88 -2.24 -23.54
C GLY A 328 -7.21 -1.49 -23.60
N PRO A 329 -7.24 -0.18 -23.97
CA PRO A 329 -8.48 0.59 -24.10
C PRO A 329 -9.43 0.04 -25.17
N TRP A 330 -8.89 -0.46 -26.28
CA TRP A 330 -9.70 -1.12 -27.31
C TRP A 330 -10.36 -2.39 -26.77
N LEU A 331 -9.62 -3.21 -26.04
CA LEU A 331 -10.13 -4.43 -25.42
C LEU A 331 -11.19 -4.09 -24.36
N GLN A 332 -10.94 -3.06 -23.54
CA GLN A 332 -11.89 -2.57 -22.54
C GLN A 332 -13.23 -2.18 -23.16
N ALA A 333 -13.21 -1.48 -24.29
CA ALA A 333 -14.42 -1.06 -25.00
C ALA A 333 -15.19 -2.23 -25.64
N LYS A 334 -14.50 -3.31 -26.05
CA LYS A 334 -15.11 -4.45 -26.75
C LYS A 334 -15.65 -5.54 -25.82
N LEU A 335 -15.08 -5.71 -24.62
CA LEU A 335 -15.44 -6.81 -23.73
C LEU A 335 -16.64 -6.55 -22.80
N GLY A 336 -17.29 -5.37 -22.85
CA GLY A 336 -18.45 -5.06 -22.00
C GLY A 336 -18.18 -5.31 -20.51
N PRO A 337 -18.89 -6.25 -19.85
CA PRO A 337 -18.69 -6.54 -18.42
C PRO A 337 -17.26 -7.02 -18.08
N PHE A 338 -16.54 -7.59 -19.03
CA PHE A 338 -15.14 -8.02 -18.88
C PHE A 338 -14.13 -6.94 -19.29
N GLY A 339 -14.56 -5.68 -19.47
CA GLY A 339 -13.69 -4.55 -19.82
C GLY A 339 -12.53 -4.34 -18.84
N PHE A 340 -12.64 -4.78 -17.59
CA PHE A 340 -11.55 -4.76 -16.62
C PHE A 340 -10.29 -5.51 -17.09
N LEU A 341 -10.40 -6.51 -17.96
CA LEU A 341 -9.24 -7.20 -18.57
C LEU A 341 -8.47 -6.26 -19.50
N GLY A 342 -9.18 -5.40 -20.26
CA GLY A 342 -8.54 -4.39 -21.08
C GLY A 342 -7.81 -3.34 -20.24
N ASN A 343 -8.41 -2.88 -19.15
CA ASN A 343 -7.76 -1.99 -18.20
C ASN A 343 -6.53 -2.64 -17.55
N PHE A 344 -6.59 -3.92 -17.20
CA PHE A 344 -5.45 -4.68 -16.67
C PHE A 344 -4.29 -4.71 -17.67
N VAL A 345 -4.56 -5.03 -18.95
CA VAL A 345 -3.55 -5.02 -20.01
C VAL A 345 -2.92 -3.63 -20.15
N PHE A 346 -3.73 -2.57 -20.13
CA PHE A 346 -3.23 -1.19 -20.17
C PHE A 346 -2.29 -0.89 -19.00
N VAL A 347 -2.73 -1.12 -17.75
CA VAL A 347 -1.97 -0.81 -16.53
C VAL A 347 -0.65 -1.60 -16.47
N ILE A 348 -0.67 -2.90 -16.76
CA ILE A 348 0.55 -3.72 -16.78
C ILE A 348 1.52 -3.26 -17.87
N SER A 349 0.99 -2.90 -19.02
CA SER A 349 1.81 -2.41 -20.14
C SER A 349 2.45 -1.06 -19.86
N ASP A 350 1.70 -0.15 -19.22
CA ASP A 350 2.23 1.14 -18.77
C ASP A 350 3.29 0.95 -17.67
N LEU A 351 3.05 0.07 -16.70
CA LEU A 351 4.03 -0.30 -15.69
C LEU A 351 5.33 -0.84 -16.31
N ILE A 352 5.24 -1.73 -17.31
CA ILE A 352 6.41 -2.24 -18.04
C ILE A 352 7.20 -1.07 -18.64
N THR A 353 6.54 -0.12 -19.28
CA THR A 353 7.22 1.01 -19.92
C THR A 353 7.89 1.97 -18.94
N ILE A 354 7.32 2.12 -17.72
CA ILE A 354 7.89 2.96 -16.66
C ILE A 354 9.06 2.26 -15.98
N VAL A 355 8.93 0.96 -15.69
CA VAL A 355 9.93 0.19 -14.95
C VAL A 355 11.13 -0.20 -15.84
N LEU A 356 10.94 -0.34 -17.13
CA LEU A 356 11.99 -0.79 -18.07
C LEU A 356 13.28 0.04 -18.00
N PRO A 357 13.28 1.38 -18.02
CA PRO A 357 14.49 2.19 -17.85
C PRO A 357 15.17 2.02 -16.49
N LEU A 358 14.38 1.80 -15.43
CA LEU A 358 14.91 1.55 -14.08
C LEU A 358 15.61 0.19 -14.01
N LEU A 359 15.02 -0.85 -14.62
CA LEU A 359 15.66 -2.16 -14.74
C LEU A 359 16.96 -2.08 -15.54
N GLY A 360 16.96 -1.24 -16.59
CA GLY A 360 18.16 -0.96 -17.35
C GLY A 360 19.25 -0.27 -16.54
N ALA A 361 18.88 0.71 -15.74
CA ALA A 361 19.80 1.41 -14.84
C ALA A 361 20.41 0.46 -13.83
N LEU A 362 19.59 -0.35 -13.14
CA LEU A 362 20.04 -1.35 -12.18
C LEU A 362 20.90 -2.44 -12.84
N GLY A 363 20.44 -2.97 -13.98
CA GLY A 363 21.20 -3.96 -14.75
C GLY A 363 22.56 -3.43 -15.23
N GLY A 364 22.59 -2.19 -15.71
CA GLY A 364 23.81 -1.50 -16.11
C GLY A 364 24.76 -1.30 -14.93
N LEU A 365 24.25 -0.82 -13.80
CA LEU A 365 25.01 -0.66 -12.55
C LEU A 365 25.72 -1.97 -12.15
N PHE A 366 24.97 -3.07 -12.08
CA PHE A 366 25.51 -4.38 -11.72
C PHE A 366 26.46 -4.93 -12.80
N LEU A 367 26.13 -4.80 -14.07
CA LEU A 367 26.95 -5.28 -15.19
C LEU A 367 28.32 -4.57 -15.23
N PHE A 368 28.31 -3.24 -15.25
CA PHE A 368 29.53 -2.44 -15.31
C PHE A 368 30.35 -2.61 -14.02
N GLY A 369 29.71 -2.58 -12.84
CA GLY A 369 30.37 -2.83 -11.58
C GLY A 369 31.04 -4.20 -11.52
N SER A 370 30.36 -5.26 -11.94
CA SER A 370 30.89 -6.63 -11.93
C SER A 370 31.95 -6.85 -13.01
N LEU A 371 31.79 -6.30 -14.22
CA LEU A 371 32.81 -6.36 -15.26
C LEU A 371 34.08 -5.62 -14.86
N ALA A 372 33.93 -4.39 -14.34
CA ALA A 372 35.04 -3.59 -13.87
C ALA A 372 35.80 -4.29 -12.74
N SER A 373 35.07 -4.82 -11.74
CA SER A 373 35.65 -5.60 -10.65
C SER A 373 36.34 -6.87 -11.15
N SER A 374 35.75 -7.60 -12.10
CA SER A 374 36.33 -8.84 -12.63
C SER A 374 37.58 -8.59 -13.48
N LEU A 375 37.59 -7.55 -14.31
CA LEU A 375 38.73 -7.18 -15.15
C LEU A 375 39.88 -6.64 -14.29
N SER A 376 39.59 -5.71 -13.39
CA SER A 376 40.61 -5.18 -12.47
C SER A 376 41.14 -6.26 -11.51
N GLY A 377 40.30 -7.19 -11.06
CA GLY A 377 40.73 -8.32 -10.25
C GLY A 377 41.68 -9.31 -10.99
N ARG A 378 41.47 -9.49 -12.31
CA ARG A 378 42.43 -10.25 -13.14
C ARG A 378 43.73 -9.48 -13.33
N PHE A 379 43.64 -8.17 -13.61
CA PHE A 379 44.78 -7.30 -13.75
C PHE A 379 45.62 -7.28 -12.45
N LEU A 380 45.01 -7.09 -11.28
CA LEU A 380 45.68 -7.06 -9.99
C LEU A 380 46.40 -8.37 -9.66
N ARG A 381 45.83 -9.53 -10.05
CA ARG A 381 46.47 -10.83 -9.87
C ARG A 381 47.65 -11.11 -10.83
N ALA A 382 47.64 -10.48 -12.02
CA ALA A 382 48.68 -10.64 -13.04
C ALA A 382 49.78 -9.57 -12.92
N ALA A 383 49.51 -8.42 -12.32
CA ALA A 383 50.41 -7.30 -12.18
C ALA A 383 51.47 -7.54 -11.10
N ARG A 384 52.65 -6.92 -11.25
CA ARG A 384 53.67 -6.89 -10.22
C ARG A 384 53.13 -6.14 -8.97
N PRO A 385 53.51 -6.54 -7.72
CA PRO A 385 52.98 -5.92 -6.50
C PRO A 385 53.04 -4.38 -6.45
N PRO A 386 54.13 -3.70 -6.89
CA PRO A 386 54.16 -2.23 -6.86
C PRO A 386 53.15 -1.60 -7.84
N VAL A 387 52.94 -2.23 -9.00
CA VAL A 387 51.97 -1.73 -10.01
C VAL A 387 50.52 -1.91 -9.48
N ALA A 388 50.22 -3.06 -8.88
CA ALA A 388 48.92 -3.33 -8.25
C ALA A 388 48.66 -2.34 -7.11
N LYS A 389 49.67 -1.99 -6.32
CA LYS A 389 49.56 -1.01 -5.23
C LYS A 389 49.28 0.39 -5.76
N VAL A 390 50.02 0.88 -6.77
CA VAL A 390 49.82 2.18 -7.41
C VAL A 390 48.40 2.27 -7.99
N PHE A 391 47.96 1.24 -8.71
CA PHE A 391 46.58 1.20 -9.25
C PHE A 391 45.53 1.34 -8.14
N THR A 392 45.67 0.59 -7.04
CA THR A 392 44.72 0.62 -5.92
C THR A 392 44.74 1.97 -5.20
N VAL A 393 45.92 2.58 -5.03
CA VAL A 393 46.11 3.90 -4.39
C VAL A 393 45.44 5.01 -5.23
N ILE A 394 45.39 4.88 -6.55
CA ILE A 394 44.71 5.84 -7.42
C ILE A 394 43.20 5.64 -7.43
N VAL A 395 42.73 4.40 -7.56
CA VAL A 395 41.33 4.09 -7.75
C VAL A 395 40.51 4.22 -6.45
N SER A 396 41.08 3.86 -5.31
CA SER A 396 40.36 3.84 -4.03
C SER A 396 39.87 5.23 -3.58
N PRO A 397 40.70 6.30 -3.56
CA PRO A 397 40.23 7.62 -3.20
C PRO A 397 39.18 8.16 -4.16
N LEU A 398 39.32 7.89 -5.46
CA LEU A 398 38.33 8.31 -6.46
C LEU A 398 36.97 7.62 -6.25
N ALA A 399 36.98 6.32 -5.97
CA ALA A 399 35.76 5.58 -5.66
C ALA A 399 35.11 6.05 -4.35
N GLY A 400 35.90 6.26 -3.31
CA GLY A 400 35.43 6.76 -2.02
C GLY A 400 34.85 8.17 -2.12
N ALA A 401 35.55 9.07 -2.81
CA ALA A 401 35.08 10.43 -3.07
C ALA A 401 33.78 10.46 -3.87
N LEU A 402 33.69 9.65 -4.92
CA LEU A 402 32.48 9.54 -5.75
C LEU A 402 31.26 9.04 -4.96
N LEU A 403 31.43 7.98 -4.19
CA LEU A 403 30.35 7.44 -3.36
C LEU A 403 29.89 8.44 -2.30
N ALA A 404 30.83 9.11 -1.62
CA ALA A 404 30.50 10.15 -0.65
C ALA A 404 29.81 11.36 -1.33
N ALA A 405 30.27 11.74 -2.51
CA ALA A 405 29.65 12.81 -3.30
C ALA A 405 28.21 12.46 -3.70
N ILE A 406 27.94 11.24 -4.19
CA ILE A 406 26.60 10.79 -4.55
C ILE A 406 25.69 10.76 -3.31
N ALA A 407 26.17 10.24 -2.18
CA ALA A 407 25.40 10.20 -0.94
C ALA A 407 25.09 11.62 -0.41
N ALA A 408 26.11 12.48 -0.37
CA ALA A 408 25.96 13.86 0.07
C ALA A 408 25.06 14.68 -0.87
N ALA A 409 25.16 14.48 -2.20
CA ALA A 409 24.28 15.12 -3.18
C ALA A 409 22.81 14.66 -3.00
N GLY A 410 22.58 13.39 -2.71
CA GLY A 410 21.25 12.88 -2.39
C GLY A 410 20.67 13.52 -1.11
N ILE A 411 21.49 13.67 -0.07
CA ILE A 411 21.09 14.35 1.17
C ILE A 411 20.87 15.84 0.93
N ALA A 412 21.76 16.52 0.17
CA ALA A 412 21.63 17.92 -0.15
C ALA A 412 20.34 18.20 -0.94
N TRP A 413 20.00 17.33 -1.87
CA TRP A 413 18.73 17.40 -2.62
C TRP A 413 17.52 17.19 -1.70
N LEU A 414 17.58 16.22 -0.78
CA LEU A 414 16.47 15.91 0.13
C LEU A 414 16.19 17.04 1.13
N TYR A 415 17.24 17.70 1.63
CA TYR A 415 17.15 18.77 2.63
C TYR A 415 17.24 20.17 2.03
N GLU A 416 17.23 20.29 0.70
CA GLU A 416 17.30 21.58 -0.02
C GLU A 416 18.46 22.48 0.46
N VAL A 417 19.64 21.87 0.65
CA VAL A 417 20.82 22.57 1.19
C VAL A 417 21.29 23.65 0.21
N GLY A 418 21.37 24.89 0.66
CA GLY A 418 21.70 26.04 -0.20
C GLY A 418 23.13 26.03 -0.74
N ASN A 419 24.12 25.54 0.03
CA ASN A 419 25.53 25.42 -0.42
C ASN A 419 25.88 23.97 -0.80
N VAL A 420 25.33 23.52 -1.92
CA VAL A 420 25.51 22.12 -2.42
C VAL A 420 26.98 21.81 -2.67
N ALA A 421 27.76 22.74 -3.21
CA ALA A 421 29.16 22.48 -3.56
C ALA A 421 30.03 22.13 -2.33
N GLU A 422 29.88 22.86 -1.24
CA GLU A 422 30.61 22.63 -0.01
C GLU A 422 30.10 21.39 0.73
N PHE A 423 28.77 21.23 0.80
CA PHE A 423 28.13 20.09 1.46
C PHE A 423 28.46 18.75 0.78
N VAL A 424 28.69 18.74 -0.52
CA VAL A 424 29.11 17.56 -1.29
C VAL A 424 30.63 17.43 -1.31
N GLY A 425 31.34 18.53 -1.49
CA GLY A 425 32.80 18.54 -1.65
C GLY A 425 33.55 18.11 -0.39
N VAL A 426 33.15 18.61 0.79
CA VAL A 426 33.83 18.27 2.06
C VAL A 426 33.75 16.78 2.38
N PRO A 427 32.58 16.10 2.40
CA PRO A 427 32.52 14.66 2.60
C PRO A 427 33.27 13.86 1.53
N ALA A 428 33.22 14.29 0.27
CA ALA A 428 33.94 13.64 -0.81
C ALA A 428 35.46 13.68 -0.60
N LEU A 429 36.01 14.83 -0.19
CA LEU A 429 37.42 14.96 0.12
C LEU A 429 37.83 14.16 1.36
N LEU A 430 37.03 14.20 2.42
CA LEU A 430 37.31 13.48 3.67
C LEU A 430 37.30 11.96 3.45
N VAL A 431 36.28 11.43 2.79
CA VAL A 431 36.17 9.99 2.50
C VAL A 431 37.23 9.56 1.48
N GLY A 432 37.44 10.37 0.42
CA GLY A 432 38.50 10.13 -0.55
C GLY A 432 39.87 10.09 0.10
N GLY A 433 40.22 11.06 0.95
CA GLY A 433 41.45 11.09 1.72
C GLY A 433 41.59 9.92 2.69
N GLY A 434 40.51 9.55 3.39
CA GLY A 434 40.49 8.37 4.26
C GLY A 434 40.72 7.07 3.47
N MET A 435 40.11 6.93 2.28
CA MET A 435 40.35 5.76 1.41
C MET A 435 41.76 5.73 0.81
N LEU A 436 42.38 6.90 0.57
CA LEU A 436 43.81 6.98 0.24
C LEU A 436 44.67 6.44 1.39
N ALA A 437 44.45 6.89 2.61
CA ALA A 437 45.18 6.40 3.78
C ALA A 437 45.01 4.88 3.96
N VAL A 438 43.77 4.38 3.84
CA VAL A 438 43.50 2.93 3.89
C VAL A 438 44.28 2.17 2.79
N SER A 439 44.28 2.68 1.56
CA SER A 439 44.98 2.03 0.42
C SER A 439 46.52 2.05 0.56
N LEU A 440 47.05 3.01 1.29
CA LEU A 440 48.49 3.07 1.60
C LEU A 440 48.88 2.10 2.71
N LEU A 441 48.05 1.98 3.76
CA LEU A 441 48.33 1.21 4.97
C LEU A 441 48.05 -0.30 4.83
N PHE A 442 47.04 -0.66 4.02
CA PHE A 442 46.62 -2.06 3.88
C PHE A 442 47.26 -2.74 2.67
N ASP A 443 47.52 -4.06 2.81
CA ASP A 443 47.99 -4.90 1.72
C ASP A 443 46.93 -5.03 0.62
N VAL A 444 47.32 -4.77 -0.62
CA VAL A 444 46.45 -4.79 -1.82
C VAL A 444 45.91 -6.18 -2.12
N GLU A 445 46.64 -7.23 -1.69
CA GLU A 445 46.32 -8.63 -2.00
C GLU A 445 45.35 -9.25 -0.99
N ARG A 446 45.05 -8.59 0.14
CA ARG A 446 44.10 -9.13 1.13
C ARG A 446 42.70 -9.22 0.56
N PRO A 447 42.12 -10.43 0.52
CA PRO A 447 40.74 -10.58 0.07
C PRO A 447 39.78 -9.94 1.07
N VAL A 448 38.92 -9.07 0.58
CA VAL A 448 37.83 -8.47 1.36
C VAL A 448 36.57 -9.31 1.14
N ALA A 449 35.88 -9.63 2.22
CA ALA A 449 34.62 -10.38 2.18
C ALA A 449 33.45 -9.49 1.70
N THR A 450 33.44 -9.20 0.42
CA THR A 450 32.43 -8.34 -0.23
C THR A 450 31.02 -8.85 -0.05
N GLY A 451 30.84 -10.16 -0.13
CA GLY A 451 29.55 -10.76 0.07
C GLY A 451 29.00 -10.53 1.48
N LEU A 452 29.84 -10.57 2.51
CA LEU A 452 29.41 -10.25 3.88
C LEU A 452 29.02 -8.78 4.06
N ILE A 453 29.69 -7.87 3.37
CA ILE A 453 29.30 -6.45 3.35
C ILE A 453 27.92 -6.30 2.72
N LEU A 454 27.70 -6.89 1.54
CA LEU A 454 26.42 -6.85 0.84
C LEU A 454 25.30 -7.49 1.68
N TYR A 455 25.56 -8.64 2.29
CA TYR A 455 24.68 -9.31 3.22
C TYR A 455 24.26 -8.38 4.39
N ASN A 456 25.22 -7.77 5.07
CA ASN A 456 24.94 -6.90 6.22
C ASN A 456 24.16 -5.67 5.80
N VAL A 457 24.51 -5.02 4.68
CA VAL A 457 23.78 -3.87 4.14
C VAL A 457 22.34 -4.26 3.81
N THR A 458 22.15 -5.35 3.06
CA THR A 458 20.80 -5.83 2.67
C THR A 458 19.96 -6.16 3.91
N ARG A 459 20.50 -6.88 4.88
CA ARG A 459 19.80 -7.20 6.14
C ARG A 459 19.46 -5.96 6.96
N THR A 460 20.37 -5.00 7.04
CA THR A 460 20.12 -3.75 7.75
C THR A 460 18.99 -2.96 7.09
N VAL A 461 18.99 -2.84 5.75
CA VAL A 461 17.91 -2.17 5.01
C VAL A 461 16.59 -2.90 5.20
N LEU A 462 16.54 -4.22 5.08
CA LEU A 462 15.32 -5.00 5.31
C LEU A 462 14.79 -4.85 6.74
N ASN A 463 15.69 -4.85 7.75
CA ASN A 463 15.29 -4.65 9.14
C ASN A 463 14.77 -3.22 9.38
N ALA A 464 15.40 -2.20 8.81
CA ALA A 464 14.96 -0.81 8.90
C ALA A 464 13.57 -0.62 8.25
N LEU A 465 13.36 -1.13 7.02
CA LEU A 465 12.07 -1.06 6.35
C LEU A 465 10.97 -1.81 7.12
N ARG A 466 11.31 -2.96 7.72
CA ARG A 466 10.34 -3.73 8.51
C ARG A 466 9.95 -3.05 9.82
N SER A 467 10.80 -2.20 10.38
CA SER A 467 10.50 -1.46 11.63
C SER A 467 9.50 -0.32 11.42
N ILE A 468 9.28 0.10 10.17
CA ILE A 468 8.32 1.14 9.83
C ILE A 468 6.94 0.50 9.66
N GLU A 469 5.96 0.97 10.44
CA GLU A 469 4.58 0.51 10.35
C GLU A 469 3.97 0.84 8.97
N PRO A 470 3.21 -0.08 8.35
CA PRO A 470 2.54 0.17 7.07
C PRO A 470 1.62 1.38 7.06
N LEU A 471 1.04 1.73 8.22
CA LEU A 471 0.20 2.92 8.36
C LEU A 471 1.00 4.22 8.11
N ILE A 472 2.26 4.28 8.56
CA ILE A 472 3.13 5.43 8.29
C ILE A 472 3.52 5.46 6.81
N MET A 473 3.85 4.29 6.25
CA MET A 473 4.19 4.16 4.83
C MET A 473 3.04 4.62 3.92
N VAL A 474 1.79 4.26 4.24
CA VAL A 474 0.64 4.65 3.40
C VAL A 474 0.43 6.16 3.40
N VAL A 475 0.66 6.85 4.51
CA VAL A 475 0.57 8.32 4.56
C VAL A 475 1.61 8.94 3.62
N ALA A 476 2.86 8.45 3.64
CA ALA A 476 3.90 8.93 2.74
C ALA A 476 3.55 8.65 1.25
N PHE A 477 3.06 7.45 0.93
CA PHE A 477 2.63 7.14 -0.43
C PHE A 477 1.38 7.91 -0.85
N ALA A 478 0.44 8.19 0.05
CA ALA A 478 -0.75 8.98 -0.26
C ALA A 478 -0.40 10.43 -0.67
N VAL A 479 0.66 11.00 -0.11
CA VAL A 479 1.18 12.30 -0.55
C VAL A 479 1.74 12.22 -1.98
N TRP A 480 2.37 11.10 -2.34
CA TRP A 480 3.00 10.94 -3.67
C TRP A 480 2.02 10.53 -4.77
N VAL A 481 1.17 9.53 -4.52
CA VAL A 481 0.30 8.94 -5.55
C VAL A 481 -1.18 9.27 -5.38
N GLY A 482 -1.53 10.06 -4.35
CA GLY A 482 -2.91 10.36 -3.98
C GLY A 482 -3.50 9.37 -2.96
N ILE A 483 -4.56 9.84 -2.27
CA ILE A 483 -5.32 9.02 -1.32
C ILE A 483 -6.10 7.94 -2.09
N GLY A 484 -5.94 6.67 -1.73
CA GLY A 484 -6.67 5.58 -2.35
C GLY A 484 -5.96 4.23 -2.32
N PRO A 485 -6.54 3.20 -2.96
CA PRO A 485 -6.03 1.82 -2.95
C PRO A 485 -4.60 1.68 -3.46
N PHE A 486 -4.16 2.53 -4.39
CA PHE A 486 -2.81 2.47 -4.93
C PHE A 486 -1.75 2.78 -3.88
N ALA A 487 -1.96 3.82 -3.04
CA ALA A 487 -1.08 4.11 -1.89
C ALA A 487 -1.03 2.92 -0.92
N GLY A 488 -2.19 2.28 -0.68
CA GLY A 488 -2.28 1.08 0.15
C GLY A 488 -1.49 -0.11 -0.41
N VAL A 489 -1.59 -0.38 -1.71
CA VAL A 489 -0.80 -1.42 -2.39
C VAL A 489 0.69 -1.17 -2.23
N MET A 490 1.15 0.07 -2.48
CA MET A 490 2.57 0.44 -2.38
C MET A 490 3.12 0.22 -0.96
N ALA A 491 2.39 0.68 0.05
CA ALA A 491 2.78 0.53 1.46
C ALA A 491 2.87 -0.94 1.88
N LEU A 492 1.85 -1.74 1.57
CA LEU A 492 1.85 -3.17 1.88
C LEU A 492 2.89 -3.95 1.09
N ALA A 493 3.11 -3.62 -0.18
CA ALA A 493 4.13 -4.27 -1.00
C ALA A 493 5.53 -4.03 -0.44
N LEU A 494 5.88 -2.78 -0.09
CA LEU A 494 7.18 -2.44 0.50
C LEU A 494 7.41 -3.15 1.84
N HIS A 495 6.40 -3.15 2.72
CA HIS A 495 6.46 -3.87 3.99
C HIS A 495 6.52 -5.40 3.79
N THR A 496 5.88 -5.93 2.75
CA THR A 496 5.92 -7.35 2.37
C THR A 496 7.31 -7.74 1.86
N ILE A 497 7.94 -6.90 1.03
CA ILE A 497 9.33 -7.12 0.58
C ILE A 497 10.27 -7.28 1.78
N ALA A 498 10.17 -6.37 2.76
CA ALA A 498 11.00 -6.39 3.94
C ALA A 498 10.76 -7.65 4.81
N GLY A 499 9.49 -8.02 5.01
CA GLY A 499 9.11 -9.19 5.80
C GLY A 499 9.50 -10.51 5.14
N LEU A 500 9.09 -10.71 3.88
CA LEU A 500 9.38 -11.94 3.13
C LEU A 500 10.86 -12.06 2.76
N GLY A 501 11.53 -10.96 2.42
CA GLY A 501 12.95 -10.98 2.09
C GLY A 501 13.79 -11.56 3.24
N LYS A 502 13.44 -11.24 4.48
CA LYS A 502 14.07 -11.84 5.66
C LYS A 502 13.72 -13.32 5.82
N LEU A 503 12.42 -13.66 5.82
CA LEU A 503 11.98 -15.05 6.02
C LEU A 503 12.53 -15.97 4.93
N TYR A 504 12.53 -15.53 3.69
CA TYR A 504 13.08 -16.29 2.57
C TYR A 504 14.60 -16.48 2.68
N SER A 505 15.33 -15.44 3.11
CA SER A 505 16.78 -15.56 3.31
C SER A 505 17.14 -16.58 4.39
N GLU A 506 16.33 -16.65 5.45
CA GLU A 506 16.50 -17.67 6.51
C GLU A 506 16.25 -19.09 5.98
N GLN A 507 15.30 -19.27 5.04
CA GLN A 507 15.11 -20.59 4.39
C GLN A 507 16.26 -20.96 3.47
N VAL A 508 16.82 -20.01 2.74
CA VAL A 508 18.04 -20.24 1.94
C VAL A 508 19.23 -20.62 2.81
N GLU A 509 19.36 -20.02 4.00
CA GLU A 509 20.40 -20.37 4.97
C GLU A 509 20.22 -21.77 5.56
N ASN A 510 18.97 -22.26 5.67
CA ASN A 510 18.60 -23.55 6.26
C ASN A 510 18.55 -24.72 5.25
N ILE A 511 19.00 -24.52 4.02
CA ILE A 511 19.07 -25.58 3.01
C ILE A 511 19.97 -26.72 3.50
N LEU A 512 19.46 -27.96 3.48
CA LEU A 512 20.21 -29.14 3.87
C LEU A 512 21.31 -29.45 2.83
N PRO A 513 22.56 -29.70 3.24
CA PRO A 513 23.64 -29.99 2.31
C PRO A 513 23.53 -31.38 1.67
N GLY A 514 22.95 -32.36 2.35
CA GLY A 514 22.85 -33.75 1.87
C GLY A 514 22.27 -33.91 0.48
N PRO A 515 21.07 -33.37 0.18
CA PRO A 515 20.50 -33.43 -1.18
C PRO A 515 21.38 -32.73 -2.24
N ILE A 516 22.07 -31.65 -1.87
CA ILE A 516 22.99 -30.92 -2.77
C ILE A 516 24.20 -31.81 -3.10
N GLU A 517 24.80 -32.42 -2.08
CA GLU A 517 25.94 -33.32 -2.23
C GLU A 517 25.57 -34.56 -3.05
N ALA A 518 24.39 -35.16 -2.80
CA ALA A 518 23.91 -36.31 -3.53
C ALA A 518 23.75 -36.02 -5.03
N VAL A 519 23.13 -34.90 -5.39
CA VAL A 519 22.93 -34.48 -6.80
C VAL A 519 24.27 -34.12 -7.44
N THR A 520 25.18 -33.43 -6.74
CA THR A 520 26.50 -33.10 -7.27
C THR A 520 27.39 -34.34 -7.47
N ALA A 521 27.28 -35.35 -6.63
CA ALA A 521 27.99 -36.62 -6.76
C ALA A 521 27.61 -37.40 -8.05
N THR A 522 26.41 -37.17 -8.64
CA THR A 522 26.03 -37.74 -9.93
C THR A 522 26.66 -37.05 -11.14
N GLY A 523 27.49 -36.03 -10.95
CA GLY A 523 28.09 -35.22 -12.01
C GLY A 523 27.17 -34.10 -12.52
N ALA A 524 26.10 -33.78 -11.81
CA ALA A 524 25.18 -32.71 -12.19
C ALA A 524 25.87 -31.35 -12.23
N ASN A 525 25.54 -30.55 -13.24
CA ASN A 525 26.01 -29.17 -13.33
C ASN A 525 25.27 -28.25 -12.31
N ARG A 526 25.79 -27.02 -12.13
CA ARG A 526 25.21 -26.08 -11.14
C ARG A 526 23.72 -25.83 -11.31
N LEU A 527 23.24 -25.72 -12.58
CA LEU A 527 21.82 -25.48 -12.85
C LEU A 527 20.98 -26.69 -12.45
N GLN A 528 21.43 -27.90 -12.77
CA GLN A 528 20.78 -29.14 -12.37
C GLN A 528 20.74 -29.28 -10.85
N THR A 529 21.81 -28.96 -10.15
CA THR A 529 21.86 -28.95 -8.70
C THR A 529 20.85 -27.96 -8.10
N ILE A 530 20.72 -26.77 -8.66
CA ILE A 530 19.72 -25.80 -8.23
C ILE A 530 18.31 -26.35 -8.45
N VAL A 531 18.02 -26.85 -9.63
CA VAL A 531 16.65 -27.33 -10.00
C VAL A 531 16.24 -28.56 -9.20
N TYR A 532 17.14 -29.52 -9.00
CA TYR A 532 16.80 -30.82 -8.38
C TYR A 532 17.07 -30.90 -6.88
N ALA A 533 17.97 -30.07 -6.33
CA ALA A 533 18.31 -30.13 -4.91
C ALA A 533 17.89 -28.89 -4.13
N VAL A 534 18.02 -27.68 -4.70
CA VAL A 534 17.74 -26.42 -3.98
C VAL A 534 16.27 -26.04 -4.10
N ILE A 535 15.73 -25.94 -5.31
CA ILE A 535 14.33 -25.49 -5.54
C ILE A 535 13.32 -26.34 -4.76
N PRO A 536 13.37 -27.67 -4.74
CA PRO A 536 12.41 -28.48 -3.98
C PRO A 536 12.42 -28.19 -2.47
N GLN A 537 13.55 -27.75 -1.92
CA GLN A 537 13.67 -27.43 -0.49
C GLN A 537 13.13 -26.03 -0.16
N ILE A 538 13.23 -25.04 -1.08
CA ILE A 538 12.85 -23.65 -0.78
C ILE A 538 11.42 -23.30 -1.23
N VAL A 539 10.89 -23.94 -2.28
CA VAL A 539 9.57 -23.60 -2.83
C VAL A 539 8.43 -23.83 -1.84
N PRO A 540 8.33 -25.00 -1.14
CA PRO A 540 7.24 -25.22 -0.19
C PRO A 540 7.20 -24.17 0.94
N PRO A 541 8.30 -23.89 1.68
CA PRO A 541 8.28 -22.85 2.69
C PRO A 541 8.06 -21.43 2.13
N TYR A 542 8.53 -21.12 0.91
CA TYR A 542 8.26 -19.84 0.27
C TYR A 542 6.76 -19.65 0.02
N LEU A 543 6.09 -20.65 -0.53
CA LEU A 543 4.64 -20.64 -0.73
C LEU A 543 3.88 -20.48 0.60
N ALA A 544 4.31 -21.23 1.63
CA ALA A 544 3.70 -21.13 2.96
C ALA A 544 3.82 -19.73 3.55
N PHE A 545 5.01 -19.09 3.47
CA PHE A 545 5.20 -17.72 3.94
C PHE A 545 4.47 -16.69 3.09
N THR A 546 4.37 -16.91 1.77
CA THR A 546 3.57 -16.03 0.89
C THR A 546 2.10 -16.04 1.29
N LEU A 547 1.51 -17.22 1.50
CA LEU A 547 0.11 -17.35 1.93
C LEU A 547 -0.12 -16.75 3.32
N TYR A 548 0.80 -17.00 4.26
CA TYR A 548 0.77 -16.38 5.58
C TYR A 548 0.84 -14.85 5.49
N ARG A 549 1.67 -14.33 4.59
CA ARG A 549 1.79 -12.87 4.39
C ARG A 549 0.55 -12.28 3.73
N TRP A 550 -0.10 -13.01 2.82
CA TRP A 550 -1.35 -12.57 2.24
C TRP A 550 -2.44 -12.40 3.30
N ASP A 551 -2.61 -13.37 4.19
CA ASP A 551 -3.55 -13.28 5.32
C ASP A 551 -3.24 -12.04 6.21
N ILE A 552 -1.98 -11.84 6.59
CA ILE A 552 -1.58 -10.63 7.33
C ILE A 552 -1.92 -9.36 6.54
N ASN A 553 -1.66 -9.32 5.25
CA ASN A 553 -1.91 -8.14 4.42
C ASN A 553 -3.40 -7.81 4.30
N VAL A 554 -4.31 -8.80 4.32
CA VAL A 554 -5.76 -8.55 4.38
C VAL A 554 -6.15 -7.84 5.66
N ARG A 555 -5.61 -8.25 6.81
CA ARG A 555 -5.85 -7.56 8.09
C ARG A 555 -5.23 -6.16 8.10
N MET A 556 -4.00 -6.05 7.64
CA MET A 556 -3.28 -4.76 7.57
C MET A 556 -3.93 -3.79 6.60
N SER A 557 -4.54 -4.25 5.51
CA SER A 557 -5.26 -3.39 4.56
C SER A 557 -6.45 -2.67 5.20
N THR A 558 -7.08 -3.29 6.21
CA THR A 558 -8.12 -2.62 7.02
C THR A 558 -7.52 -1.47 7.84
N ILE A 559 -6.34 -1.69 8.45
CA ILE A 559 -5.66 -0.68 9.27
C ILE A 559 -5.17 0.49 8.41
N ILE A 560 -4.53 0.22 7.28
CA ILE A 560 -4.03 1.28 6.39
C ILE A 560 -5.14 2.10 5.73
N GLY A 561 -6.36 1.55 5.67
CA GLY A 561 -7.54 2.30 5.26
C GLY A 561 -7.76 3.57 6.10
N PHE A 562 -7.44 3.53 7.40
CA PHE A 562 -7.47 4.70 8.28
C PHE A 562 -6.42 5.77 7.91
N GLY A 563 -5.35 5.39 7.23
CA GLY A 563 -4.34 6.31 6.69
C GLY A 563 -4.61 6.79 5.26
N GLY A 564 -5.77 6.49 4.69
CA GLY A 564 -6.09 6.85 3.31
C GLY A 564 -5.68 5.82 2.26
N GLY A 565 -5.35 4.59 2.67
CA GLY A 565 -4.97 3.48 1.78
C GLY A 565 -6.13 2.76 1.09
N GLY A 566 -7.34 3.33 1.10
CA GLY A 566 -8.53 2.73 0.49
C GLY A 566 -9.08 1.53 1.25
N GLY A 567 -9.87 0.71 0.55
CA GLY A 567 -10.46 -0.49 1.13
C GLY A 567 -11.58 -0.23 2.14
N ILE A 568 -11.98 -1.30 2.84
CA ILE A 568 -13.07 -1.24 3.81
C ILE A 568 -12.70 -0.41 5.05
N GLY A 569 -11.42 -0.35 5.43
CA GLY A 569 -10.96 0.44 6.59
C GLY A 569 -11.24 1.93 6.45
N PHE A 570 -11.11 2.48 5.25
CA PHE A 570 -11.45 3.87 4.96
C PHE A 570 -12.96 4.13 5.17
N LEU A 571 -13.80 3.21 4.73
CA LEU A 571 -15.25 3.33 4.89
C LEU A 571 -15.68 3.22 6.36
N VAL A 572 -15.05 2.32 7.14
CA VAL A 572 -15.26 2.22 8.59
C VAL A 572 -14.91 3.53 9.29
N GLN A 573 -13.73 4.09 8.98
CA GLN A 573 -13.28 5.35 9.57
C GLN A 573 -14.26 6.49 9.26
N GLN A 574 -14.70 6.60 8.01
CA GLN A 574 -15.66 7.62 7.59
C GLN A 574 -16.96 7.51 8.37
N ASN A 575 -17.52 6.30 8.51
CA ASN A 575 -18.77 6.10 9.25
C ASN A 575 -18.63 6.34 10.75
N LEU A 576 -17.48 5.97 11.35
CA LEU A 576 -17.19 6.28 12.76
C LEU A 576 -17.07 7.79 13.00
N ASN A 577 -16.39 8.52 12.11
CA ASN A 577 -16.26 9.98 12.20
C ASN A 577 -17.60 10.70 12.05
N LEU A 578 -18.52 10.13 11.25
CA LEU A 578 -19.89 10.62 11.08
C LEU A 578 -20.86 10.11 12.16
N LEU A 579 -20.37 9.39 13.18
CA LEU A 579 -21.16 8.79 14.25
C LEU A 579 -22.25 7.80 13.76
N LYS A 580 -22.08 7.24 12.55
CA LYS A 580 -22.98 6.26 11.94
C LYS A 580 -22.64 4.83 12.42
N TYR A 581 -22.78 4.57 13.71
CA TYR A 581 -22.35 3.31 14.33
C TYR A 581 -23.04 2.07 13.75
N ARG A 582 -24.30 2.18 13.32
CA ARG A 582 -25.04 1.07 12.69
C ARG A 582 -24.50 0.68 11.33
N ASP A 583 -23.99 1.66 10.57
CA ASP A 583 -23.36 1.43 9.28
C ASP A 583 -21.93 0.89 9.46
N ALA A 584 -21.17 1.45 10.40
CA ALA A 584 -19.85 0.94 10.79
C ALA A 584 -19.91 -0.53 11.27
N SER A 585 -20.96 -0.91 11.96
CA SER A 585 -21.18 -2.27 12.46
C SER A 585 -21.30 -3.30 11.31
N VAL A 586 -22.01 -2.97 10.23
CA VAL A 586 -22.08 -3.83 9.03
C VAL A 586 -20.68 -4.13 8.48
N GLN A 587 -19.85 -3.09 8.39
CA GLN A 587 -18.48 -3.19 7.88
C GLN A 587 -17.59 -4.00 8.82
N MET A 588 -17.67 -3.78 10.12
CA MET A 588 -16.89 -4.51 11.13
C MET A 588 -17.23 -6.02 11.12
N ILE A 589 -18.51 -6.38 11.03
CA ILE A 589 -18.95 -7.78 10.92
C ILE A 589 -18.43 -8.40 9.62
N ALA A 590 -18.53 -7.67 8.53
CA ALA A 590 -18.08 -8.13 7.23
C ALA A 590 -16.55 -8.36 7.20
N ILE A 591 -15.76 -7.47 7.81
CA ILE A 591 -14.31 -7.66 7.98
C ILE A 591 -14.03 -8.94 8.78
N ALA A 592 -14.72 -9.13 9.90
CA ALA A 592 -14.51 -10.30 10.75
C ALA A 592 -14.79 -11.62 9.99
N ILE A 593 -15.88 -11.66 9.22
CA ILE A 593 -16.24 -12.83 8.40
C ILE A 593 -15.17 -13.10 7.33
N VAL A 594 -14.75 -12.07 6.60
CA VAL A 594 -13.79 -12.23 5.50
C VAL A 594 -12.41 -12.63 6.03
N VAL A 595 -11.93 -11.98 7.09
CA VAL A 595 -10.63 -12.33 7.70
C VAL A 595 -10.66 -13.77 8.22
N ALA A 596 -11.71 -14.19 8.93
CA ALA A 596 -11.84 -15.57 9.41
C ALA A 596 -11.91 -16.59 8.26
N SER A 597 -12.63 -16.27 7.19
CA SER A 597 -12.75 -17.13 6.00
C SER A 597 -11.42 -17.29 5.27
N LEU A 598 -10.67 -16.20 5.10
CA LEU A 598 -9.37 -16.22 4.45
C LEU A 598 -8.29 -16.88 5.30
N ASP A 599 -8.32 -16.71 6.62
CA ASP A 599 -7.43 -17.41 7.54
C ASP A 599 -7.65 -18.93 7.46
N TYR A 600 -8.91 -19.37 7.48
CA TYR A 600 -9.27 -20.79 7.31
C TYR A 600 -8.81 -21.33 5.94
N LEU A 601 -9.07 -20.61 4.85
CA LEU A 601 -8.65 -21.01 3.50
C LEU A 601 -7.12 -21.09 3.39
N SER A 602 -6.41 -20.08 3.88
CA SER A 602 -4.94 -20.02 3.89
C SER A 602 -4.34 -21.17 4.71
N ALA A 603 -4.92 -21.51 5.87
CA ALA A 603 -4.49 -22.65 6.68
C ALA A 603 -4.67 -23.98 5.93
N ARG A 604 -5.84 -24.20 5.32
CA ARG A 604 -6.12 -25.41 4.52
C ARG A 604 -5.18 -25.58 3.33
N VAL A 605 -4.87 -24.49 2.63
CA VAL A 605 -3.95 -24.52 1.49
C VAL A 605 -2.53 -24.85 1.95
N ARG A 606 -2.08 -24.24 3.07
CA ARG A 606 -0.76 -24.54 3.64
C ARG A 606 -0.60 -25.99 4.05
N GLU A 607 -1.60 -26.59 4.70
CA GLU A 607 -1.60 -28.01 5.10
C GLU A 607 -1.44 -28.99 3.91
N ARG A 608 -1.81 -28.57 2.71
CA ARG A 608 -1.67 -29.41 1.50
C ARG A 608 -0.32 -29.20 0.77
N ILE A 609 0.37 -28.11 1.06
CA ILE A 609 1.65 -27.75 0.40
C ILE A 609 2.84 -28.27 1.22
N ILE A 610 2.70 -28.30 2.54
CA ILE A 610 3.71 -28.81 3.49
C ILE A 610 3.39 -30.27 3.82
#